data_32a7d913cb6de4465332d10f0f16bd8c
#
_entry.id   32a7d913cb6de4465332d10f0f16bd8c
#
_cell.length_a   1.000
_cell.length_b   1.000
_cell.length_c   1.000
_cell.angle_alpha   90.00
_cell.angle_beta   90.00
_cell.angle_gamma   90.00
#
_symmetry.space_group_name_H-M   'P 1'
#
loop_
_entity.id
_entity.type
_entity.pdbx_description
1 polymer ?
#
loop_
_entity_poly.entity_id
_entity_poly.type
_entity_poly.pdbx_seq_one_letter_code
_entity_poly.pdbx_strand_id
1 'polypeptide(L)'
;MKLGDIADIKRGIRVLKKQLITEGKYPVYQNSLEPMGYFNKYNCEAETTYVISAGAAGEIGFCNKKFWAADDCLIFTDTKNVNNKFIYYSLLVRKNILLANVRKASIPRLSRIVVENLIIPVPSLEVQQRIVGILDRFDTLCNDISSGLPAEIEARQKQYEYYRDKLLTFKEFKKEA
;
A
#
# COMPACT_ATOMS: atom_id res chain seq x y z
N MET A 1 21.58 -6.77 -2.46
CA MET A 1 21.72 -6.43 -3.89
C MET A 1 21.08 -5.08 -4.14
N LYS A 2 21.51 -4.30 -5.15
CA LYS A 2 20.81 -3.08 -5.56
C LYS A 2 19.50 -3.43 -6.25
N LEU A 3 18.46 -2.61 -6.07
CA LEU A 3 17.18 -2.84 -6.74
C LEU A 3 17.28 -2.82 -8.26
N GLY A 4 18.11 -1.93 -8.83
CA GLY A 4 18.34 -1.88 -10.28
C GLY A 4 19.04 -3.11 -10.86
N ASP A 5 19.69 -3.96 -10.02
CA ASP A 5 20.32 -5.20 -10.47
C ASP A 5 19.31 -6.37 -10.57
N ILE A 6 18.20 -6.27 -9.80
CA ILE A 6 17.25 -7.38 -9.61
C ILE A 6 15.87 -7.11 -10.22
N ALA A 7 15.57 -5.88 -10.60
CA ALA A 7 14.34 -5.49 -11.26
C ALA A 7 14.60 -4.37 -12.26
N ASP A 8 13.82 -4.33 -13.32
CA ASP A 8 13.81 -3.20 -14.24
C ASP A 8 12.84 -2.14 -13.69
N ILE A 9 13.37 -0.93 -13.47
CA ILE A 9 12.59 0.18 -12.88
C ILE A 9 12.22 1.15 -13.98
N LYS A 10 10.98 1.06 -14.46
CA LYS A 10 10.47 1.87 -15.57
C LYS A 10 9.61 3.03 -15.05
N ARG A 11 9.62 4.10 -15.79
CA ARG A 11 8.66 5.19 -15.58
C ARG A 11 7.36 4.85 -16.29
N GLY A 12 6.22 5.15 -15.65
CA GLY A 12 4.90 5.00 -16.25
C GLY A 12 4.66 5.94 -17.43
N ILE A 13 3.49 5.84 -18.04
CA ILE A 13 3.12 6.54 -19.27
C ILE A 13 2.06 7.59 -18.96
N ARG A 14 2.35 8.84 -19.31
CA ARG A 14 1.46 9.97 -19.07
C ARG A 14 0.06 9.73 -19.61
N VAL A 15 -0.93 10.06 -18.79
CA VAL A 15 -2.35 10.10 -19.18
C VAL A 15 -2.92 11.49 -18.86
N LEU A 16 -3.77 12.00 -19.73
CA LEU A 16 -4.40 13.31 -19.52
C LEU A 16 -5.71 13.11 -18.75
N LYS A 17 -6.04 14.04 -17.85
CA LYS A 17 -7.30 14.01 -17.07
C LYS A 17 -8.56 13.82 -17.95
N LYS A 18 -8.58 14.42 -19.14
CA LYS A 18 -9.70 14.28 -20.10
C LYS A 18 -9.88 12.87 -20.66
N GLN A 19 -8.89 11.99 -20.49
CA GLN A 19 -8.93 10.60 -20.94
C GLN A 19 -9.45 9.65 -19.85
N LEU A 20 -9.53 10.14 -18.61
CA LEU A 20 -10.03 9.37 -17.49
C LEU A 20 -11.55 9.28 -17.54
N ILE A 21 -12.06 8.17 -17.06
CA ILE A 21 -13.49 7.88 -16.93
C ILE A 21 -13.81 7.58 -15.47
N THR A 22 -15.04 7.86 -15.06
CA THR A 22 -15.49 7.66 -13.67
C THR A 22 -15.62 6.16 -13.36
N GLU A 23 -16.15 5.39 -14.30
CA GLU A 23 -16.39 3.94 -14.19
C GLU A 23 -15.54 3.18 -15.21
N GLY A 24 -14.24 3.13 -14.98
CA GLY A 24 -13.29 2.40 -15.81
C GLY A 24 -12.84 1.09 -15.17
N LYS A 25 -12.27 0.21 -15.98
CA LYS A 25 -11.87 -1.13 -15.57
C LYS A 25 -10.60 -1.11 -14.69
N TYR A 26 -9.68 -0.18 -14.93
CA TYR A 26 -8.36 -0.16 -14.32
C TYR A 26 -8.11 1.17 -13.61
N PRO A 27 -7.68 1.18 -12.34
CA PRO A 27 -7.32 2.40 -11.65
C PRO A 27 -6.07 3.03 -12.28
N VAL A 28 -6.00 4.36 -12.24
CA VAL A 28 -4.86 5.15 -12.72
C VAL A 28 -4.18 5.81 -11.53
N TYR A 29 -2.91 5.49 -11.33
CA TYR A 29 -2.07 6.11 -10.29
C TYR A 29 -1.08 7.08 -10.93
N GLN A 30 -0.86 8.23 -10.30
CA GLN A 30 0.09 9.23 -10.76
C GLN A 30 0.96 9.76 -9.63
N ASN A 31 0.47 10.70 -8.86
CA ASN A 31 1.25 11.48 -7.89
C ASN A 31 0.85 11.21 -6.44
N SER A 32 0.02 10.20 -6.20
CA SER A 32 -0.43 9.73 -4.89
C SER A 32 -0.74 8.23 -4.94
N LEU A 33 -0.99 7.60 -3.78
CA LEU A 33 -1.46 6.22 -3.70
C LEU A 33 -2.96 6.10 -3.95
N GLU A 34 -3.69 7.22 -3.97
CA GLU A 34 -5.10 7.23 -4.37
C GLU A 34 -5.21 7.31 -5.89
N PRO A 35 -6.11 6.54 -6.51
CA PRO A 35 -6.34 6.61 -7.94
C PRO A 35 -6.86 7.99 -8.35
N MET A 36 -6.26 8.60 -9.36
CA MET A 36 -6.75 9.86 -9.92
C MET A 36 -8.01 9.71 -10.80
N GLY A 37 -8.42 8.48 -11.06
CA GLY A 37 -9.53 8.08 -11.91
C GLY A 37 -9.32 6.70 -12.49
N TYR A 38 -10.10 6.34 -13.50
CA TYR A 38 -10.06 5.02 -14.11
C TYR A 38 -9.80 5.09 -15.61
N PHE A 39 -9.35 3.97 -16.19
CA PHE A 39 -9.09 3.85 -17.61
C PHE A 39 -9.47 2.44 -18.12
N ASN A 40 -9.76 2.29 -19.42
CA ASN A 40 -10.07 0.99 -20.01
C ASN A 40 -8.85 0.27 -20.58
N LYS A 41 -7.65 0.84 -20.36
CA LYS A 41 -6.36 0.24 -20.71
C LYS A 41 -5.50 0.14 -19.47
N TYR A 42 -4.54 -0.77 -19.49
CA TYR A 42 -3.53 -0.91 -18.44
C TYR A 42 -2.14 -0.95 -19.08
N ASN A 43 -1.14 -0.56 -18.33
CA ASN A 43 0.29 -0.68 -18.69
C ASN A 43 1.09 -1.43 -17.61
N CYS A 44 0.42 -1.85 -16.53
CA CYS A 44 0.99 -2.65 -15.46
C CYS A 44 0.13 -3.87 -15.20
N GLU A 45 0.76 -5.02 -15.06
CA GLU A 45 0.11 -6.27 -14.63
C GLU A 45 -0.28 -6.19 -13.16
N ALA A 46 -1.13 -7.12 -12.73
CA ALA A 46 -1.44 -7.30 -11.32
C ALA A 46 -0.17 -7.64 -10.51
N GLU A 47 -0.23 -7.47 -9.20
CA GLU A 47 0.85 -7.77 -8.27
C GLU A 47 2.14 -6.98 -8.54
N THR A 48 1.99 -5.73 -8.92
CA THR A 48 3.12 -4.86 -9.25
C THR A 48 3.32 -3.78 -8.18
N THR A 49 4.55 -3.68 -7.73
CA THR A 49 5.05 -2.60 -6.85
C THR A 49 5.37 -1.37 -7.68
N TYR A 50 5.06 -0.21 -7.12
CA TYR A 50 5.44 1.07 -7.69
C TYR A 50 5.82 2.08 -6.60
N VAL A 51 6.59 3.09 -6.97
CA VAL A 51 6.99 4.20 -6.10
C VAL A 51 6.59 5.50 -6.76
N ILE A 52 5.97 6.40 -6.02
CA ILE A 52 5.65 7.75 -6.50
C ILE A 52 6.93 8.58 -6.57
N SER A 53 7.23 9.11 -7.74
CA SER A 53 8.44 9.91 -8.00
C SER A 53 8.21 11.42 -7.97
N ALA A 54 6.96 11.89 -8.05
CA ALA A 54 6.61 13.30 -7.94
C ALA A 54 5.25 13.49 -7.25
N GLY A 55 5.08 14.59 -6.54
CA GLY A 55 3.93 14.83 -5.67
C GLY A 55 4.13 14.16 -4.31
N ALA A 56 3.43 13.10 -3.99
CA ALA A 56 3.71 12.27 -2.82
C ALA A 56 4.99 11.42 -3.01
N ALA A 57 6.08 12.08 -3.39
CA ALA A 57 7.34 11.43 -3.74
C ALA A 57 7.89 10.60 -2.58
N GLY A 58 8.25 9.35 -2.86
CA GLY A 58 8.74 8.39 -1.85
C GLY A 58 7.64 7.51 -1.26
N GLU A 59 6.37 7.74 -1.58
CA GLU A 59 5.28 6.82 -1.25
C GLU A 59 5.40 5.55 -2.11
N ILE A 60 5.11 4.41 -1.48
CA ILE A 60 5.29 3.07 -2.05
C ILE A 60 3.92 2.42 -2.15
N GLY A 61 3.54 1.99 -3.34
CA GLY A 61 2.29 1.30 -3.59
C GLY A 61 2.51 -0.13 -4.09
N PHE A 62 1.51 -0.97 -3.85
CA PHE A 62 1.38 -2.30 -4.43
C PHE A 62 -0.04 -2.46 -4.95
N CYS A 63 -0.19 -2.88 -6.21
CA CYS A 63 -1.51 -3.10 -6.79
C CYS A 63 -1.70 -4.57 -7.14
N ASN A 64 -2.72 -5.20 -6.53
CA ASN A 64 -3.08 -6.60 -6.77
C ASN A 64 -3.96 -6.82 -8.02
N LYS A 65 -4.26 -5.74 -8.73
CA LYS A 65 -5.03 -5.73 -9.97
C LYS A 65 -4.21 -5.09 -11.07
N LYS A 66 -4.58 -5.33 -12.33
CA LYS A 66 -4.04 -4.56 -13.46
C LYS A 66 -4.39 -3.08 -13.30
N PHE A 67 -3.46 -2.20 -13.65
CA PHE A 67 -3.64 -0.76 -13.48
C PHE A 67 -2.88 0.04 -14.53
N TRP A 68 -3.09 1.34 -14.54
CA TRP A 68 -2.30 2.26 -15.32
C TRP A 68 -1.41 3.09 -14.40
N ALA A 69 -0.11 2.98 -14.57
CA ALA A 69 0.87 3.85 -13.93
C ALA A 69 1.18 5.04 -14.86
N ALA A 70 0.94 6.26 -14.37
CA ALA A 70 1.29 7.46 -15.09
C ALA A 70 2.77 7.84 -14.88
N ASP A 71 3.21 8.91 -15.50
CA ASP A 71 4.60 9.33 -15.62
C ASP A 71 5.30 9.73 -14.30
N ASP A 72 4.54 9.92 -13.21
CA ASP A 72 5.08 10.14 -11.87
C ASP A 72 5.22 8.85 -11.04
N CYS A 73 4.95 7.68 -11.63
CA CYS A 73 5.18 6.37 -11.02
C CYS A 73 6.46 5.72 -11.56
N LEU A 74 7.25 5.12 -10.67
CA LEU A 74 8.34 4.20 -10.98
C LEU A 74 7.84 2.78 -10.72
N ILE A 75 7.82 1.93 -11.73
CA ILE A 75 7.22 0.59 -11.73
C ILE A 75 8.32 -0.46 -11.71
N PHE A 76 8.18 -1.51 -10.91
CA PHE A 76 9.11 -2.63 -10.85
C PHE A 76 8.64 -3.75 -11.76
N THR A 77 9.33 -3.95 -12.87
CA THR A 77 9.05 -5.00 -13.87
C THR A 77 10.25 -5.95 -14.02
N ASP A 78 10.05 -7.04 -14.74
CA ASP A 78 11.12 -7.99 -15.10
C ASP A 78 12.00 -8.38 -13.90
N THR A 79 11.37 -8.73 -12.79
CA THR A 79 12.06 -9.08 -11.54
C THR A 79 12.79 -10.41 -11.70
N LYS A 80 14.13 -10.40 -11.54
CA LYS A 80 14.99 -11.56 -11.66
C LYS A 80 15.04 -12.33 -10.34
N ASN A 81 14.33 -13.45 -10.26
CA ASN A 81 14.28 -14.30 -9.05
C ASN A 81 13.88 -13.55 -7.76
N VAL A 82 13.08 -12.49 -7.90
CA VAL A 82 12.59 -11.71 -6.77
C VAL A 82 11.08 -11.55 -6.88
N ASN A 83 10.37 -11.88 -5.79
CA ASN A 83 8.94 -11.66 -5.69
C ASN A 83 8.65 -10.15 -5.62
N ASN A 84 7.75 -9.65 -6.46
CA ASN A 84 7.46 -8.23 -6.55
C ASN A 84 6.86 -7.67 -5.24
N LYS A 85 6.05 -8.46 -4.54
CA LYS A 85 5.51 -8.08 -3.22
C LYS A 85 6.58 -8.08 -2.12
N PHE A 86 7.61 -8.93 -2.24
CA PHE A 86 8.77 -8.87 -1.36
C PHE A 86 9.56 -7.56 -1.56
N ILE A 87 9.64 -7.05 -2.80
CA ILE A 87 10.21 -5.72 -3.06
C ILE A 87 9.37 -4.64 -2.34
N TYR A 88 8.04 -4.71 -2.43
CA TYR A 88 7.14 -3.79 -1.72
C TYR A 88 7.44 -3.72 -0.22
N TYR A 89 7.45 -4.85 0.48
CA TYR A 89 7.74 -4.90 1.91
C TYR A 89 9.16 -4.44 2.23
N SER A 90 10.13 -4.80 1.39
CA SER A 90 11.52 -4.34 1.54
C SER A 90 11.69 -2.84 1.40
N LEU A 91 10.89 -2.21 0.54
CA LEU A 91 10.84 -0.77 0.36
C LEU A 91 10.17 -0.07 1.54
N LEU A 92 9.08 -0.63 2.10
CA LEU A 92 8.40 -0.07 3.27
C LEU A 92 9.35 0.08 4.46
N VAL A 93 10.18 -0.92 4.73
CA VAL A 93 11.21 -0.85 5.80
C VAL A 93 12.22 0.27 5.53
N ARG A 94 12.44 0.64 4.27
CA ARG A 94 13.42 1.66 3.84
C ARG A 94 12.79 2.98 3.41
N LYS A 95 11.49 3.16 3.68
CA LYS A 95 10.74 4.35 3.29
C LYS A 95 11.43 5.64 3.75
N ASN A 96 11.98 5.64 4.97
CA ASN A 96 12.70 6.81 5.49
C ASN A 96 13.93 7.19 4.65
N ILE A 97 14.63 6.20 4.06
CA ILE A 97 15.76 6.46 3.17
C ILE A 97 15.28 7.12 1.87
N LEU A 98 14.16 6.65 1.30
CA LEU A 98 13.57 7.26 0.11
C LEU A 98 13.15 8.70 0.41
N LEU A 99 12.43 8.93 1.51
CA LEU A 99 11.94 10.25 1.92
C LEU A 99 13.09 11.23 2.18
N ALA A 100 14.20 10.79 2.79
CA ALA A 100 15.39 11.61 3.01
C ALA A 100 16.05 12.08 1.70
N ASN A 101 15.85 11.34 0.60
CA ASN A 101 16.39 11.66 -0.72
C ASN A 101 15.38 12.37 -1.64
N VAL A 102 14.19 12.70 -1.15
CA VAL A 102 13.22 13.52 -1.88
C VAL A 102 13.73 14.96 -1.96
N ARG A 103 13.92 15.45 -3.17
CA ARG A 103 14.27 16.85 -3.40
C ARG A 103 13.04 17.71 -3.11
N LYS A 104 13.14 18.55 -2.09
CA LYS A 104 12.10 19.51 -1.71
C LYS A 104 12.11 20.69 -2.69
N ALA A 105 11.04 20.84 -3.44
CA ALA A 105 10.77 21.93 -4.38
C ALA A 105 9.26 22.20 -4.34
N SER A 106 8.76 23.12 -5.19
CA SER A 106 7.30 23.33 -5.36
C SER A 106 6.53 22.03 -5.60
N ILE A 107 7.14 21.10 -6.34
CA ILE A 107 6.68 19.71 -6.47
C ILE A 107 7.82 18.82 -5.98
N PRO A 108 7.65 18.10 -4.84
CA PRO A 108 8.65 17.16 -4.34
C PRO A 108 8.96 16.08 -5.39
N ARG A 109 10.23 15.71 -5.53
CA ARG A 109 10.67 14.72 -6.52
C ARG A 109 11.70 13.75 -5.96
N LEU A 110 11.51 12.47 -6.31
CA LEU A 110 12.45 11.38 -6.04
C LEU A 110 13.09 10.93 -7.35
N SER A 111 14.41 10.86 -7.38
CA SER A 111 15.14 10.37 -8.56
C SER A 111 15.04 8.85 -8.67
N ARG A 112 14.88 8.35 -9.90
CA ARG A 112 14.91 6.91 -10.21
C ARG A 112 16.24 6.28 -9.76
N ILE A 113 17.35 6.96 -9.93
CA ILE A 113 18.69 6.50 -9.52
C ILE A 113 18.78 6.21 -8.02
N VAL A 114 18.07 6.98 -7.18
CA VAL A 114 18.01 6.73 -5.74
C VAL A 114 17.34 5.39 -5.47
N VAL A 115 16.24 5.11 -6.16
CA VAL A 115 15.49 3.85 -6.02
C VAL A 115 16.32 2.67 -6.55
N GLU A 116 16.95 2.81 -7.71
CA GLU A 116 17.82 1.79 -8.31
C GLU A 116 19.00 1.42 -7.43
N ASN A 117 19.60 2.40 -6.75
CA ASN A 117 20.76 2.18 -5.87
C ASN A 117 20.40 1.69 -4.47
N LEU A 118 19.13 1.62 -4.12
CA LEU A 118 18.70 1.12 -2.81
C LEU A 118 19.06 -0.35 -2.66
N ILE A 119 19.75 -0.69 -1.56
CA ILE A 119 20.21 -2.05 -1.29
C ILE A 119 19.18 -2.78 -0.42
N ILE A 120 18.76 -3.96 -0.89
CA ILE A 120 17.92 -4.88 -0.14
C ILE A 120 18.59 -6.26 0.00
N PRO A 121 18.33 -7.02 1.09
CA PRO A 121 18.66 -8.44 1.14
C PRO A 121 17.75 -9.21 0.18
N VAL A 122 18.30 -10.18 -0.53
CA VAL A 122 17.54 -11.04 -1.46
C VAL A 122 17.81 -12.49 -1.10
N PRO A 123 17.02 -13.09 -0.21
CA PRO A 123 17.11 -14.51 0.11
C PRO A 123 16.54 -15.37 -1.03
N SER A 124 16.52 -16.69 -0.87
CA SER A 124 15.88 -17.59 -1.85
C SER A 124 14.40 -17.26 -2.05
N LEU A 125 13.84 -17.59 -3.21
CA LEU A 125 12.42 -17.35 -3.52
C LEU A 125 11.48 -17.97 -2.50
N GLU A 126 11.81 -19.17 -1.99
CA GLU A 126 11.03 -19.85 -0.95
C GLU A 126 10.96 -19.01 0.34
N VAL A 127 12.10 -18.46 0.78
CA VAL A 127 12.16 -17.59 1.95
C VAL A 127 11.41 -16.29 1.71
N GLN A 128 11.52 -15.69 0.51
CA GLN A 128 10.75 -14.50 0.14
C GLN A 128 9.25 -14.76 0.22
N GLN A 129 8.75 -15.87 -0.36
CA GLN A 129 7.35 -16.26 -0.32
C GLN A 129 6.85 -16.47 1.11
N ARG A 130 7.65 -17.12 1.96
CA ARG A 130 7.33 -17.31 3.38
C ARG A 130 7.20 -15.97 4.11
N ILE A 131 8.14 -15.04 3.88
CA ILE A 131 8.10 -13.69 4.48
C ILE A 131 6.85 -12.94 4.02
N VAL A 132 6.58 -12.92 2.72
CA VAL A 132 5.39 -12.27 2.14
C VAL A 132 4.12 -12.84 2.76
N GLY A 133 3.98 -14.17 2.82
CA GLY A 133 2.80 -14.82 3.40
C GLY A 133 2.58 -14.50 4.88
N ILE A 134 3.64 -14.31 5.66
CA ILE A 134 3.53 -13.88 7.06
C ILE A 134 3.06 -12.42 7.12
N LEU A 135 3.69 -11.52 6.36
CA LEU A 135 3.37 -10.10 6.37
C LEU A 135 1.96 -9.83 5.84
N ASP A 136 1.51 -10.56 4.83
CA ASP A 136 0.14 -10.48 4.32
C ASP A 136 -0.90 -10.84 5.38
N ARG A 137 -0.63 -11.86 6.20
CA ARG A 137 -1.52 -12.23 7.31
C ARG A 137 -1.59 -11.13 8.37
N PHE A 138 -0.45 -10.51 8.70
CA PHE A 138 -0.45 -9.38 9.63
C PHE A 138 -1.18 -8.17 9.07
N ASP A 139 -0.98 -7.85 7.79
CA ASP A 139 -1.68 -6.75 7.13
C ASP A 139 -3.20 -6.96 7.14
N THR A 140 -3.66 -8.17 6.78
CA THR A 140 -5.07 -8.54 6.87
C THR A 140 -5.60 -8.43 8.30
N LEU A 141 -4.88 -8.97 9.29
CA LEU A 141 -5.29 -8.93 10.69
C LEU A 141 -5.44 -7.49 11.22
N CYS A 142 -4.54 -6.60 10.79
CA CYS A 142 -4.54 -5.20 11.26
C CYS A 142 -5.55 -4.31 10.53
N ASN A 143 -5.82 -4.57 9.25
CA ASN A 143 -6.54 -3.65 8.39
C ASN A 143 -7.88 -4.18 7.86
N ASP A 144 -8.19 -5.47 8.04
CA ASP A 144 -9.48 -6.01 7.63
C ASP A 144 -10.57 -5.55 8.61
N ILE A 145 -11.49 -4.73 8.11
CA ILE A 145 -12.60 -4.17 8.88
C ILE A 145 -13.61 -5.26 9.29
N SER A 146 -13.71 -6.35 8.53
CA SER A 146 -14.72 -7.40 8.73
C SER A 146 -14.26 -8.54 9.64
N SER A 147 -12.98 -8.87 9.63
CA SER A 147 -12.41 -10.04 10.33
C SER A 147 -11.13 -9.77 11.12
N GLY A 148 -10.60 -8.54 11.04
CA GLY A 148 -9.37 -8.14 11.69
C GLY A 148 -9.56 -7.51 13.08
N LEU A 149 -8.47 -6.95 13.62
CA LEU A 149 -8.48 -6.24 14.90
C LEU A 149 -9.55 -5.13 15.00
N PRO A 150 -9.85 -4.34 13.95
CA PRO A 150 -10.91 -3.34 14.02
C PRO A 150 -12.28 -3.95 14.36
N ALA A 151 -12.64 -5.07 13.73
CA ALA A 151 -13.89 -5.76 14.00
C ALA A 151 -13.93 -6.33 15.45
N GLU A 152 -12.82 -6.86 15.95
CA GLU A 152 -12.74 -7.34 17.33
C GLU A 152 -12.86 -6.19 18.35
N ILE A 153 -12.19 -5.06 18.10
CA ILE A 153 -12.30 -3.86 18.95
C ILE A 153 -13.75 -3.39 19.02
N GLU A 154 -14.45 -3.31 17.89
CA GLU A 154 -15.86 -2.91 17.85
C GLU A 154 -16.76 -3.91 18.64
N ALA A 155 -16.52 -5.21 18.46
CA ALA A 155 -17.26 -6.24 19.19
C ALA A 155 -17.03 -6.16 20.71
N ARG A 156 -15.79 -5.92 21.14
CA ARG A 156 -15.45 -5.72 22.57
C ARG A 156 -16.07 -4.45 23.13
N GLN A 157 -16.10 -3.37 22.35
CA GLN A 157 -16.75 -2.12 22.75
C GLN A 157 -18.25 -2.32 23.00
N LYS A 158 -18.95 -3.00 22.07
CA LYS A 158 -20.38 -3.33 22.23
C LYS A 158 -20.62 -4.24 23.45
N GLN A 159 -19.75 -5.21 23.68
CA GLN A 159 -19.82 -6.08 24.86
C GLN A 159 -19.64 -5.30 26.17
N TYR A 160 -18.67 -4.38 26.23
CA TYR A 160 -18.45 -3.51 27.37
C TYR A 160 -19.68 -2.64 27.65
N GLU A 161 -20.24 -1.99 26.63
CA GLU A 161 -21.43 -1.12 26.76
C GLU A 161 -22.61 -1.92 27.29
N TYR A 162 -22.87 -3.11 26.77
CA TYR A 162 -23.94 -3.99 27.25
C TYR A 162 -23.81 -4.32 28.75
N TYR A 163 -22.61 -4.78 29.16
CA TYR A 163 -22.42 -5.14 30.58
C TYR A 163 -22.42 -3.94 31.50
N ARG A 164 -21.84 -2.82 31.09
CA ARG A 164 -21.88 -1.56 31.82
C ARG A 164 -23.33 -1.16 32.10
N ASP A 165 -24.15 -1.13 31.09
CA ASP A 165 -25.55 -0.71 31.24
C ASP A 165 -26.34 -1.70 32.10
N LYS A 166 -26.09 -3.01 31.92
CA LYS A 166 -26.71 -4.04 32.74
C LYS A 166 -26.34 -3.92 34.24
N LEU A 167 -25.06 -3.65 34.54
CA LEU A 167 -24.56 -3.53 35.91
C LEU A 167 -24.99 -2.23 36.59
N LEU A 168 -25.20 -1.17 35.85
CA LEU A 168 -25.56 0.14 36.36
C LEU A 168 -27.09 0.39 36.39
N THR A 169 -27.89 -0.55 35.89
CA THR A 169 -29.34 -0.46 35.92
C THR A 169 -29.83 -1.00 37.27
N PHE A 170 -30.09 -0.12 38.23
CA PHE A 170 -30.65 -0.45 39.52
C PHE A 170 -32.19 -0.34 39.51
N LYS A 171 -32.87 -1.32 40.11
CA LYS A 171 -34.30 -1.16 40.41
C LYS A 171 -34.48 -0.20 41.60
N GLU A 172 -35.35 0.79 41.45
CA GLU A 172 -35.71 1.63 42.57
C GLU A 172 -36.30 0.76 43.72
N PHE A 173 -35.73 0.92 44.91
CA PHE A 173 -36.32 0.35 46.12
C PHE A 173 -37.60 1.12 46.40
N LYS A 174 -38.77 0.53 46.14
CA LYS A 174 -40.02 1.02 46.69
C LYS A 174 -39.97 0.80 48.20
N LYS A 175 -39.82 1.85 49.00
CA LYS A 175 -40.16 1.77 50.45
C LYS A 175 -41.63 1.45 50.54
N GLU A 176 -41.93 0.25 51.02
CA GLU A 176 -43.29 -0.04 51.51
C GLU A 176 -43.56 0.87 52.74
N ALA A 177 -44.66 1.58 52.67
CA ALA A 177 -45.12 2.48 53.73
C ALA A 177 -45.82 1.70 54.84
#